data_4b2c2ab06aec754523f4f746d00351d2
#
_entry.id   4b2c2ab06aec754523f4f746d00351d2
#
_cell.length_a   1.000
_cell.length_b   1.000
_cell.length_c   1.000
_cell.angle_alpha   90.00
_cell.angle_beta   90.00
_cell.angle_gamma   90.00
#
_symmetry.space_group_name_H-M   'P 1'
#
loop_
_entity.id
_entity.type
_entity.pdbx_description
1 polymer ?
#
loop_
_entity_poly.entity_id
_entity_poly.type
_entity_poly.pdbx_seq_one_letter_code
_entity_poly.pdbx_strand_id
1 'polypeptide(L)'
;MELISTHFVKKSDVGYHGNLFGGVMLAWLDEAAAAYAAQVADTPRVVTKHIASLTFEKPVRPGQIIKIYGEVAKIGKTSLILNIDARRHSVYNGTQRTVVSTQMIFVRIDGDGEPIPISERVRLKYRDPKDFT
;
A
#
# COMPACT_ATOMS: atom_id res chain seq x y z
N MET A 1 9.16 -7.96 -0.26
CA MET A 1 8.21 -6.93 -0.72
C MET A 1 8.47 -6.59 -2.17
N GLU A 2 7.41 -6.33 -2.90
CA GLU A 2 7.44 -5.97 -4.31
C GLU A 2 7.31 -4.45 -4.46
N LEU A 3 8.06 -3.85 -5.39
CA LEU A 3 7.90 -2.43 -5.73
C LEU A 3 6.57 -2.27 -6.47
N ILE A 4 5.66 -1.46 -5.93
CA ILE A 4 4.32 -1.29 -6.49
C ILE A 4 4.06 0.10 -7.07
N SER A 5 4.80 1.13 -6.62
CA SER A 5 4.73 2.46 -7.26
C SER A 5 5.96 3.29 -6.97
N THR A 6 6.19 4.28 -7.82
CA THR A 6 7.32 5.21 -7.70
C THR A 6 6.82 6.61 -7.98
N HIS A 7 7.18 7.55 -7.12
CA HIS A 7 6.71 8.95 -7.19
C HIS A 7 7.88 9.91 -7.08
N PHE A 8 7.93 10.86 -7.99
CA PHE A 8 8.87 11.97 -7.91
C PHE A 8 8.23 13.08 -7.07
N VAL A 9 8.92 13.53 -6.03
CA VAL A 9 8.40 14.59 -5.16
C VAL A 9 8.62 15.95 -5.81
N LYS A 10 7.53 16.62 -6.18
CA LYS A 10 7.53 17.93 -6.83
C LYS A 10 7.32 19.02 -5.80
N LYS A 11 7.65 20.25 -6.17
CA LYS A 11 7.41 21.42 -5.31
C LYS A 11 5.93 21.59 -4.96
N SER A 12 5.02 21.16 -5.84
CA SER A 12 3.58 21.19 -5.60
C SER A 12 3.10 20.14 -4.57
N ASP A 13 3.95 19.18 -4.23
CA ASP A 13 3.61 18.11 -3.29
C ASP A 13 3.97 18.43 -1.84
N VAL A 14 4.68 19.55 -1.60
CA VAL A 14 5.15 19.89 -0.26
C VAL A 14 4.20 20.83 0.46
N GLY A 15 4.19 20.74 1.78
CA GLY A 15 3.43 21.63 2.63
C GLY A 15 4.20 22.89 2.99
N TYR A 16 3.61 23.71 3.88
CA TYR A 16 4.18 24.97 4.33
C TYR A 16 5.61 24.81 4.88
N HIS A 17 5.91 23.69 5.52
CA HIS A 17 7.22 23.36 6.11
C HIS A 17 8.29 22.96 5.09
N GLY A 18 7.95 22.89 3.79
CA GLY A 18 8.90 22.50 2.73
C GLY A 18 9.13 21.01 2.57
N ASN A 19 8.43 20.17 3.32
CA ASN A 19 8.48 18.71 3.22
C ASN A 19 7.22 18.18 2.56
N LEU A 20 7.29 16.97 2.04
CA LEU A 20 6.14 16.28 1.45
C LEU A 20 4.95 16.38 2.40
N PHE A 21 3.83 16.87 1.87
CA PHE A 21 2.59 16.98 2.66
C PHE A 21 2.03 15.61 2.99
N GLY A 22 1.68 15.41 4.27
CA GLY A 22 1.19 14.10 4.73
C GLY A 22 0.01 13.56 3.96
N GLY A 23 -0.93 14.44 3.58
CA GLY A 23 -2.09 14.05 2.78
C GLY A 23 -1.72 13.55 1.39
N VAL A 24 -0.67 14.10 0.78
CA VAL A 24 -0.17 13.63 -0.52
C VAL A 24 0.43 12.24 -0.37
N MET A 25 1.27 12.03 0.66
CA MET A 25 1.84 10.70 0.94
C MET A 25 0.73 9.68 1.17
N LEU A 26 -0.27 10.04 1.96
CA LEU A 26 -1.39 9.15 2.25
C LEU A 26 -2.17 8.77 0.98
N ALA A 27 -2.39 9.74 0.09
CA ALA A 27 -3.04 9.48 -1.20
C ALA A 27 -2.22 8.49 -2.04
N TRP A 28 -0.90 8.68 -2.11
CA TRP A 28 -0.03 7.76 -2.85
C TRP A 28 -0.05 6.36 -2.27
N LEU A 29 -0.02 6.24 -0.93
CA LEU A 29 -0.10 4.94 -0.25
C LEU A 29 -1.42 4.23 -0.56
N ASP A 30 -2.53 4.95 -0.46
CA ASP A 30 -3.86 4.38 -0.68
C ASP A 30 -4.04 3.97 -2.15
N GLU A 31 -3.64 4.81 -3.09
CA GLU A 31 -3.73 4.48 -4.52
C GLU A 31 -2.87 3.27 -4.88
N ALA A 32 -1.62 3.23 -4.42
CA ALA A 32 -0.72 2.14 -4.71
C ALA A 32 -1.21 0.82 -4.10
N ALA A 33 -1.63 0.87 -2.84
CA ALA A 33 -2.13 -0.30 -2.13
C ALA A 33 -3.44 -0.81 -2.74
N ALA A 34 -4.35 0.09 -3.12
CA ALA A 34 -5.62 -0.29 -3.75
C ALA A 34 -5.39 -0.96 -5.10
N ALA A 35 -4.49 -0.42 -5.93
CA ALA A 35 -4.14 -1.02 -7.21
C ALA A 35 -3.51 -2.40 -7.03
N TYR A 36 -2.63 -2.54 -6.06
CA TYR A 36 -2.01 -3.82 -5.72
C TYR A 36 -3.05 -4.82 -5.20
N ALA A 37 -3.94 -4.38 -4.31
CA ALA A 37 -5.02 -5.21 -3.78
C ALA A 37 -5.95 -5.73 -4.89
N ALA A 38 -6.28 -4.87 -5.86
CA ALA A 38 -7.12 -5.24 -7.00
C ALA A 38 -6.45 -6.32 -7.86
N GLN A 39 -5.15 -6.19 -8.08
CA GLN A 39 -4.38 -7.20 -8.82
C GLN A 39 -4.32 -8.52 -8.06
N VAL A 40 -4.09 -8.49 -6.76
CA VAL A 40 -4.07 -9.68 -5.92
C VAL A 40 -5.42 -10.37 -5.89
N ALA A 41 -6.50 -9.61 -5.76
CA ALA A 41 -7.87 -10.14 -5.65
C ALA A 41 -8.51 -10.48 -6.99
N ASP A 42 -7.87 -10.16 -8.11
CA ASP A 42 -8.38 -10.33 -9.47
C ASP A 42 -9.73 -9.63 -9.69
N THR A 43 -9.94 -8.49 -9.05
CA THR A 43 -11.14 -7.68 -9.20
C THR A 43 -10.86 -6.23 -8.82
N PRO A 44 -11.41 -5.24 -9.55
CA PRO A 44 -11.28 -3.85 -9.15
C PRO A 44 -12.18 -3.46 -7.98
N ARG A 45 -13.09 -4.36 -7.59
CA ARG A 45 -14.08 -4.07 -6.53
C ARG A 45 -13.52 -4.41 -5.16
N VAL A 46 -12.47 -3.69 -4.79
CA VAL A 46 -11.89 -3.72 -3.44
C VAL A 46 -11.88 -2.32 -2.88
N VAL A 47 -12.17 -2.20 -1.59
CA VAL A 47 -12.18 -0.90 -0.90
C VAL A 47 -11.27 -0.94 0.30
N THR A 48 -10.64 0.18 0.58
CA THR A 48 -9.83 0.36 1.78
C THR A 48 -10.77 0.39 2.98
N LYS A 49 -10.60 -0.55 3.90
CA LYS A 49 -11.39 -0.63 5.11
C LYS A 49 -10.67 -0.06 6.32
N HIS A 50 -9.35 -0.27 6.39
CA HIS A 50 -8.58 0.09 7.56
C HIS A 50 -7.14 0.36 7.18
N ILE A 51 -6.56 1.38 7.77
CA ILE A 51 -5.13 1.66 7.73
C ILE A 51 -4.67 1.64 9.17
N ALA A 52 -3.70 0.78 9.47
CA ALA A 52 -3.11 0.70 10.80
C ALA A 52 -2.30 1.96 11.10
N SER A 53 -1.66 2.04 12.26
CA SER A 53 -0.89 3.22 12.67
C SER A 53 -0.01 3.73 11.54
N LEU A 54 -0.03 5.04 11.35
CA LEU A 54 0.71 5.71 10.31
C LEU A 54 1.60 6.77 10.95
N THR A 55 2.91 6.54 10.90
CA THR A 55 3.89 7.47 11.45
C THR A 55 4.85 7.88 10.33
N PHE A 56 5.03 9.19 10.15
CA PHE A 56 5.99 9.72 9.19
C PHE A 56 7.33 9.88 9.89
N GLU A 57 8.23 8.94 9.67
CA GLU A 57 9.49 8.85 10.43
C GLU A 57 10.57 9.79 9.93
N LYS A 58 10.52 10.17 8.66
CA LYS A 58 11.54 11.00 8.01
C LYS A 58 10.91 12.07 7.15
N PRO A 59 11.48 13.30 7.12
CA PRO A 59 11.02 14.31 6.17
C PRO A 59 11.39 13.91 4.75
N VAL A 60 10.57 14.33 3.79
CA VAL A 60 10.81 14.08 2.36
C VAL A 60 10.75 15.42 1.65
N ARG A 61 11.75 15.72 0.85
CA ARG A 61 11.90 17.00 0.17
C ARG A 61 11.70 16.91 -1.33
N PRO A 62 11.40 18.02 -2.01
CA PRO A 62 11.35 18.05 -3.48
C PRO A 62 12.65 17.50 -4.08
N GLY A 63 12.52 16.78 -5.17
CA GLY A 63 13.67 16.15 -5.83
C GLY A 63 13.99 14.75 -5.35
N GLN A 64 13.42 14.34 -4.21
CA GLN A 64 13.56 12.97 -3.75
C GLN A 64 12.49 12.10 -4.39
N ILE A 65 12.72 10.79 -4.37
CA ILE A 65 11.79 9.80 -4.90
C ILE A 65 11.22 8.99 -3.74
N ILE A 66 9.91 8.75 -3.78
CA ILE A 66 9.25 7.81 -2.89
C ILE A 66 8.98 6.53 -3.68
N LYS A 67 9.47 5.41 -3.17
CA LYS A 67 9.16 4.07 -3.68
C LYS A 67 8.29 3.35 -2.68
N ILE A 68 7.15 2.85 -3.14
CA ILE A 68 6.19 2.15 -2.30
C ILE A 68 6.27 0.66 -2.63
N TYR A 69 6.44 -0.13 -1.58
CA TYR A 69 6.55 -1.58 -1.65
C TYR A 69 5.36 -2.21 -0.94
N GLY A 70 4.94 -3.35 -1.43
CA GLY A 70 3.84 -4.07 -0.83
C GLY A 70 4.03 -5.57 -0.88
N GLU A 71 3.34 -6.25 0.02
CA GLU A 71 3.26 -7.70 0.04
C GLU A 71 1.96 -8.12 0.68
N VAL A 72 1.49 -9.32 0.34
CA VAL A 72 0.32 -9.89 0.98
C VAL A 72 0.73 -10.45 2.34
N ALA A 73 0.12 -9.94 3.41
CA ALA A 73 0.31 -10.47 4.75
C ALA A 73 -0.64 -11.62 5.01
N LYS A 74 -1.91 -11.46 4.61
CA LYS A 74 -2.94 -12.50 4.83
C LYS A 74 -4.13 -12.27 3.93
N ILE A 75 -4.75 -13.36 3.47
CA ILE A 75 -6.04 -13.31 2.78
C ILE A 75 -7.07 -14.06 3.64
N GLY A 76 -8.12 -13.34 4.03
CA GLY A 76 -9.27 -13.93 4.72
C GLY A 76 -10.38 -14.28 3.75
N LYS A 77 -11.59 -14.44 4.26
CA LYS A 77 -12.75 -14.78 3.43
C LYS A 77 -13.15 -13.63 2.50
N THR A 78 -13.33 -12.45 3.05
CA THR A 78 -13.77 -11.24 2.30
C THR A 78 -12.70 -10.16 2.26
N SER A 79 -11.64 -10.28 3.06
CA SER A 79 -10.63 -9.26 3.24
C SER A 79 -9.23 -9.74 2.89
N LEU A 80 -8.37 -8.79 2.58
CA LEU A 80 -6.95 -9.04 2.43
C LEU A 80 -6.17 -7.99 3.19
N ILE A 81 -5.07 -8.42 3.80
CA ILE A 81 -4.18 -7.56 4.57
C ILE A 81 -2.87 -7.45 3.81
N LEU A 82 -2.45 -6.21 3.56
CA LEU A 82 -1.19 -5.91 2.89
C LEU A 82 -0.24 -5.23 3.87
N ASN A 83 1.02 -5.63 3.82
CA ASN A 83 2.10 -4.85 4.42
C ASN A 83 2.56 -3.85 3.37
N ILE A 84 2.62 -2.59 3.72
CA ILE A 84 2.99 -1.49 2.83
C ILE A 84 4.13 -0.71 3.45
N ASP A 85 5.13 -0.40 2.63
CA ASP A 85 6.35 0.29 3.04
C ASP A 85 6.64 1.41 2.04
N ALA A 86 6.76 2.63 2.52
CA ALA A 86 7.17 3.76 1.68
C ALA A 86 8.60 4.13 2.05
N ARG A 87 9.47 4.21 1.05
CA ARG A 87 10.89 4.46 1.23
C ARG A 87 11.32 5.70 0.45
N ARG A 88 12.11 6.53 1.10
CA ARG A 88 12.76 7.66 0.48
C ARG A 88 14.01 7.17 -0.23
N HIS A 89 14.07 7.36 -1.54
CA HIS A 89 15.18 6.92 -2.37
C HIS A 89 16.00 8.14 -2.82
N SER A 90 17.31 8.13 -2.56
CA SER A 90 18.22 9.16 -3.03
C SER A 90 18.64 8.87 -4.46
N VAL A 91 18.43 9.83 -5.37
CA VAL A 91 18.86 9.72 -6.76
C VAL A 91 20.38 9.79 -6.91
N TYR A 92 21.07 10.31 -5.88
CA TYR A 92 22.53 10.50 -5.95
C TYR A 92 23.32 9.23 -5.70
N ASN A 93 22.85 8.37 -4.80
CA ASN A 93 23.60 7.18 -4.39
C ASN A 93 22.73 5.92 -4.25
N GLY A 94 21.44 6.02 -4.54
CA GLY A 94 20.55 4.87 -4.47
C GLY A 94 20.20 4.38 -3.06
N THR A 95 20.63 5.10 -2.01
CA THR A 95 20.28 4.69 -0.65
C THR A 95 18.79 4.89 -0.41
N GLN A 96 18.21 4.00 0.39
CA GLN A 96 16.80 4.05 0.76
C GLN A 96 16.63 4.10 2.27
N ARG A 97 15.62 4.85 2.72
CA ARG A 97 15.23 4.94 4.13
C ARG A 97 13.72 4.81 4.22
N THR A 98 13.25 3.95 5.09
CA THR A 98 11.82 3.81 5.34
C THR A 98 11.27 5.10 5.94
N VAL A 99 10.20 5.61 5.33
CA VAL A 99 9.49 6.82 5.77
C VAL A 99 8.21 6.44 6.50
N VAL A 100 7.49 5.45 5.97
CA VAL A 100 6.24 4.95 6.54
C VAL A 100 6.20 3.44 6.36
N SER A 101 5.81 2.74 7.42
CA SER A 101 5.45 1.31 7.36
C SER A 101 4.07 1.16 7.97
N THR A 102 3.19 0.46 7.30
CA THR A 102 1.83 0.24 7.79
C THR A 102 1.25 -1.06 7.25
N GLN A 103 0.11 -1.44 7.81
CA GLN A 103 -0.73 -2.49 7.25
C GLN A 103 -2.03 -1.87 6.79
N MET A 104 -2.53 -2.33 5.66
CA MET A 104 -3.80 -1.85 5.11
C MET A 104 -4.70 -3.05 4.86
N ILE A 105 -5.96 -2.90 5.24
CA ILE A 105 -6.97 -3.94 5.05
C ILE A 105 -7.92 -3.49 3.95
N PHE A 106 -8.07 -4.34 2.95
CA PHE A 106 -9.03 -4.16 1.85
C PHE A 106 -10.11 -5.22 1.93
N VAL A 107 -11.30 -4.88 1.48
CA VAL A 107 -12.43 -5.80 1.46
C VAL A 107 -12.99 -5.85 0.04
N ARG A 108 -13.25 -7.08 -0.45
CA ARG A 108 -13.94 -7.25 -1.71
C ARG A 108 -15.41 -6.96 -1.51
N ILE A 109 -15.97 -6.17 -2.42
CA ILE A 109 -17.39 -5.79 -2.39
C ILE A 109 -18.09 -6.16 -3.69
N ASP A 110 -19.42 -6.30 -3.62
CA ASP A 110 -20.27 -6.45 -4.80
C ASP A 110 -20.68 -5.10 -5.37
N GLY A 111 -21.58 -5.11 -6.34
CA GLY A 111 -22.07 -3.88 -6.98
C GLY A 111 -22.86 -2.96 -6.06
N ASP A 112 -23.36 -3.47 -4.93
CA ASP A 112 -24.10 -2.72 -3.94
C ASP A 112 -23.24 -2.28 -2.75
N GLY A 113 -21.94 -2.58 -2.81
CA GLY A 113 -21.01 -2.22 -1.75
C GLY A 113 -20.96 -3.20 -0.59
N GLU A 114 -21.60 -4.35 -0.71
CA GLU A 114 -21.62 -5.36 0.35
C GLU A 114 -20.40 -6.29 0.24
N PRO A 115 -19.80 -6.66 1.38
CA PRO A 115 -18.65 -7.59 1.37
C PRO A 115 -19.06 -8.95 0.79
N ILE A 116 -18.23 -9.45 -0.14
CA ILE A 116 -18.39 -10.77 -0.70
C ILE A 116 -17.07 -11.53 -0.66
N PRO A 117 -17.09 -12.87 -0.68
CA PRO A 117 -15.85 -13.63 -0.60
C PRO A 117 -14.90 -13.36 -1.74
N ILE A 118 -13.62 -13.27 -1.40
CA ILE A 118 -12.53 -13.29 -2.38
C ILE A 118 -12.57 -14.66 -3.04
N SER A 119 -12.27 -14.72 -4.34
CA SER A 119 -12.36 -15.96 -5.09
C SER A 119 -11.54 -17.08 -4.41
N GLU A 120 -12.05 -18.31 -4.50
CA GLU A 120 -11.36 -19.47 -3.92
C GLU A 120 -9.96 -19.64 -4.51
N ARG A 121 -9.80 -19.41 -5.81
CA ARG A 121 -8.51 -19.48 -6.48
C ARG A 121 -7.47 -18.58 -5.83
N VAL A 122 -7.85 -17.33 -5.52
CA VAL A 122 -6.95 -16.37 -4.86
C VAL A 122 -6.66 -16.79 -3.42
N ARG A 123 -7.70 -17.22 -2.68
CA ARG A 123 -7.53 -17.67 -1.30
C ARG A 123 -6.58 -18.86 -1.21
N LEU A 124 -6.66 -19.80 -2.15
CA LEU A 124 -5.78 -20.98 -2.20
C LEU A 124 -4.35 -20.57 -2.53
N LYS A 125 -4.16 -19.62 -3.47
CA LYS A 125 -2.84 -19.15 -3.88
C LYS A 125 -2.03 -18.52 -2.73
N TYR A 126 -2.71 -17.82 -1.83
CA TYR A 126 -2.07 -17.13 -0.72
C TYR A 126 -2.26 -17.83 0.63
N ARG A 127 -2.71 -19.06 0.60
CA ARG A 127 -2.91 -19.82 1.81
C ARG A 127 -1.57 -20.15 2.48
N ASP A 128 -1.49 -19.96 3.80
CA ASP A 128 -0.30 -20.32 4.56
C ASP A 128 -0.14 -21.86 4.51
N PRO A 129 1.06 -22.38 4.20
CA PRO A 129 1.32 -23.82 4.23
C PRO A 129 0.91 -24.50 5.55
N LYS A 130 0.95 -23.77 6.65
CA LYS A 130 0.51 -24.29 7.97
C LYS A 130 -0.97 -24.63 8.00
N ASP A 131 -1.78 -24.04 7.13
CA ASP A 131 -3.22 -24.30 7.07
C ASP A 131 -3.53 -25.66 6.46
N PHE A 132 -2.53 -26.34 5.92
CA PHE A 132 -2.68 -27.69 5.32
C PHE A 132 -2.33 -28.83 6.27
N THR A 133 -1.91 -28.52 7.49
CA THR A 133 -1.53 -29.54 8.48
C THR A 133 -2.57 -29.77 9.56
#